data_f71e52163e004b0d1320398667a124fa
#
_entry.id   f71e52163e004b0d1320398667a124fa
#
_cell.length_a   1.000
_cell.length_b   1.000
_cell.length_c   1.000
_cell.angle_alpha   90.00
_cell.angle_beta   90.00
_cell.angle_gamma   90.00
#
_symmetry.space_group_name_H-M   'P 1'
#
loop_
_entity.id
_entity.type
_entity.pdbx_description
1 polymer ?
#
loop_
_entity_poly.entity_id
_entity_poly.type
_entity_poly.pdbx_seq_one_letter_code
_entity_poly.pdbx_strand_id
1 'polypeptide(L)'
;MLAEIRIDALGAISAATAEFDRGLTVLTGETGTGKTMVVTGLHLLGGARADATRVRSGAARAVVEGRFSTADLDPATAAAIDEILDSSGADRDDDGSIIALRSVGRDGPSRAYLGGRSVPAKTLTTFTTGLLTLHGQNDQLRLMRPDEQRGALDRYAGVAALVERYRKLRDEWLIARRDLVDRTNRAREMAQEADRLKFALTEISGVDPRPGEDVSLVAEIRRLSELDSVREAASGARAALSGAEEDTLDRQTRSATDIIDHAITLLASSEDTALAALGHQLTDALTVVGEVGRELGDFLAALPTDASALETKLARQGELRTLIRKYAADVDGVLSWAAESRQRLAALDVSEEALSGLARRVDDLAGAVATCAVELSTKRTKAAKGLAKAVTAELAGLAMADAALTVAVARQPARDDDSAPLRLPSGELTHAGVDGVDVVEFGFTAHRGAQDADSVLPLNKSASGGELSRVMLALEVVLAASAEGTTMVFDEIDAGVGGRAAVQIGRRLARLARTHQVIVVTHLPQVAAYADTHLVVDTGASEGGAASEVRHLSDEDRVAELARMLAGLGESDTGRAHARELLAAAQQDRVAP
;
A
#
# COMPACT_ATOMS: atom_id res chain seq x y z
N MET A 1 -23.93 22.44 -4.04
CA MET A 1 -23.79 23.91 -3.81
C MET A 1 -23.84 24.22 -2.33
N LEU A 2 -23.13 25.23 -1.87
CA LEU A 2 -23.18 25.72 -0.49
C LEU A 2 -24.42 26.64 -0.35
N ALA A 3 -25.39 26.24 0.46
CA ALA A 3 -26.60 27.05 0.68
C ALA A 3 -26.41 28.08 1.79
N GLU A 4 -25.69 27.71 2.84
CA GLU A 4 -25.48 28.56 4.02
C GLU A 4 -24.14 28.28 4.66
N ILE A 5 -23.50 29.32 5.21
CA ILE A 5 -22.39 29.18 6.14
C ILE A 5 -22.72 29.91 7.44
N ARG A 6 -22.47 29.24 8.57
CA ARG A 6 -22.53 29.82 9.90
C ARG A 6 -21.17 29.76 10.56
N ILE A 7 -20.76 30.87 11.11
CA ILE A 7 -19.43 31.04 11.74
C ILE A 7 -19.63 31.59 13.14
N ASP A 8 -19.13 30.87 14.15
CA ASP A 8 -19.16 31.31 15.55
C ASP A 8 -17.73 31.39 16.08
N ALA A 9 -17.40 32.52 16.69
CA ALA A 9 -16.14 32.82 17.41
C ALA A 9 -14.84 32.58 16.61
N LEU A 10 -14.82 32.96 15.31
CA LEU A 10 -13.64 32.85 14.45
C LEU A 10 -13.02 34.23 14.16
N GLY A 11 -11.83 34.48 14.63
CA GLY A 11 -11.10 35.72 14.43
C GLY A 11 -11.89 36.94 14.90
N ALA A 12 -12.19 37.87 13.99
CA ALA A 12 -12.99 39.08 14.27
C ALA A 12 -14.50 38.76 14.39
N ILE A 13 -14.97 37.63 13.82
CA ILE A 13 -16.37 37.25 13.80
C ILE A 13 -16.77 36.66 15.15
N SER A 14 -17.79 37.21 15.81
CA SER A 14 -18.42 36.64 17.01
C SER A 14 -19.46 35.59 16.63
N ALA A 15 -20.38 35.95 15.75
CA ALA A 15 -21.34 35.10 15.09
C ALA A 15 -21.74 35.75 13.76
N ALA A 16 -21.78 34.97 12.68
CA ALA A 16 -22.24 35.43 11.38
C ALA A 16 -22.90 34.26 10.64
N THR A 17 -23.95 34.58 9.91
CA THR A 17 -24.61 33.65 8.98
C THR A 17 -24.66 34.32 7.62
N ALA A 18 -24.29 33.57 6.58
CA ALA A 18 -24.40 34.03 5.20
C ALA A 18 -25.14 32.97 4.38
N GLU A 19 -26.20 33.38 3.73
CA GLU A 19 -26.93 32.54 2.76
C GLU A 19 -26.37 32.82 1.36
N PHE A 20 -26.28 31.76 0.57
CA PHE A 20 -25.72 31.81 -0.77
C PHE A 20 -26.70 31.22 -1.78
N ASP A 21 -27.02 32.03 -2.76
CA ASP A 21 -27.83 31.62 -3.89
C ASP A 21 -26.97 31.09 -5.04
N ARG A 22 -27.65 30.55 -6.07
CA ARG A 22 -27.02 30.28 -7.36
C ARG A 22 -26.50 31.58 -7.98
N GLY A 23 -25.50 31.46 -8.83
CA GLY A 23 -24.93 32.61 -9.52
C GLY A 23 -23.73 33.19 -8.81
N LEU A 24 -23.48 34.46 -9.04
CA LEU A 24 -22.35 35.21 -8.50
C LEU A 24 -22.72 35.91 -7.21
N THR A 25 -22.22 35.43 -6.09
CA THR A 25 -22.28 36.14 -4.80
C THR A 25 -20.99 36.88 -4.56
N VAL A 26 -21.10 38.18 -4.27
CA VAL A 26 -19.95 39.02 -3.93
C VAL A 26 -20.03 39.44 -2.47
N LEU A 27 -18.89 39.33 -1.77
CA LEU A 27 -18.68 39.81 -0.41
C LEU A 27 -17.83 41.07 -0.43
N THR A 28 -18.38 42.18 0.09
CA THR A 28 -17.66 43.42 0.30
C THR A 28 -17.61 43.80 1.78
N GLY A 29 -17.08 44.94 2.13
CA GLY A 29 -16.96 45.50 3.48
C GLY A 29 -15.61 46.17 3.69
N GLU A 30 -15.43 46.86 4.81
CA GLU A 30 -14.18 47.57 5.13
C GLU A 30 -13.02 46.58 5.40
N THR A 31 -11.79 47.07 5.31
CA THR A 31 -10.60 46.28 5.63
C THR A 31 -10.60 45.97 7.13
N GLY A 32 -10.47 44.69 7.47
CA GLY A 32 -10.49 44.23 8.88
C GLY A 32 -11.86 43.81 9.44
N THR A 33 -12.96 43.97 8.69
CA THR A 33 -14.33 43.61 9.14
C THR A 33 -14.58 42.11 9.25
N GLY A 34 -13.70 41.27 8.73
CA GLY A 34 -13.89 39.80 8.81
C GLY A 34 -14.15 39.10 7.48
N LYS A 35 -14.06 39.78 6.33
CA LYS A 35 -14.17 39.13 4.99
C LYS A 35 -13.28 37.88 4.85
N THR A 36 -12.00 38.05 5.18
CA THR A 36 -11.02 36.95 5.19
C THR A 36 -11.40 35.82 6.17
N MET A 37 -12.21 36.15 7.20
CA MET A 37 -12.66 35.13 8.15
C MET A 37 -13.77 34.25 7.56
N VAL A 38 -14.63 34.78 6.69
CA VAL A 38 -15.61 33.98 5.94
C VAL A 38 -14.88 32.99 5.04
N VAL A 39 -13.86 33.47 4.30
CA VAL A 39 -13.02 32.59 3.47
C VAL A 39 -12.26 31.58 4.33
N THR A 40 -11.72 31.99 5.48
CA THR A 40 -11.08 31.10 6.45
C THR A 40 -12.06 30.02 6.94
N GLY A 41 -13.31 30.38 7.19
CA GLY A 41 -14.37 29.43 7.54
C GLY A 41 -14.59 28.38 6.44
N LEU A 42 -14.67 28.82 5.19
CA LEU A 42 -14.77 27.93 4.03
C LEU A 42 -13.56 27.01 3.90
N HIS A 43 -12.34 27.52 4.13
CA HIS A 43 -11.13 26.69 4.18
C HIS A 43 -11.18 25.64 5.30
N LEU A 44 -11.70 25.97 6.47
CA LEU A 44 -11.85 25.00 7.56
C LEU A 44 -12.86 23.90 7.21
N LEU A 45 -13.97 24.23 6.54
CA LEU A 45 -14.91 23.24 5.99
C LEU A 45 -14.24 22.40 4.91
N GLY A 46 -13.41 22.99 4.05
CA GLY A 46 -12.59 22.29 3.05
C GLY A 46 -11.50 21.39 3.64
N GLY A 47 -11.41 21.28 4.98
CA GLY A 47 -10.47 20.40 5.67
C GLY A 47 -9.08 21.00 5.90
N ALA A 48 -8.90 22.29 5.74
CA ALA A 48 -7.65 22.96 6.05
C ALA A 48 -7.22 22.72 7.52
N ARG A 49 -5.90 22.84 7.76
CA ARG A 49 -5.34 22.68 9.10
C ARG A 49 -5.94 23.71 10.04
N ALA A 50 -6.48 23.26 11.16
CA ALA A 50 -7.03 24.10 12.19
C ALA A 50 -5.90 24.89 12.88
N ASP A 51 -6.09 26.20 12.99
CA ASP A 51 -5.18 27.11 13.70
C ASP A 51 -5.90 27.65 14.95
N ALA A 52 -5.49 27.20 16.13
CA ALA A 52 -6.07 27.61 17.40
C ALA A 52 -5.92 29.13 17.68
N THR A 53 -4.93 29.79 17.06
CA THR A 53 -4.72 31.25 17.19
C THR A 53 -5.84 32.07 16.56
N ARG A 54 -6.62 31.45 15.65
CA ARG A 54 -7.77 32.08 14.99
C ARG A 54 -9.06 31.98 15.81
N VAL A 55 -9.07 31.23 16.93
CA VAL A 55 -10.19 31.25 17.87
C VAL A 55 -10.29 32.61 18.54
N ARG A 56 -11.48 33.26 18.47
CA ARG A 56 -11.72 34.58 19.02
C ARG A 56 -11.29 34.66 20.48
N SER A 57 -10.68 35.79 20.87
CA SER A 57 -10.27 36.05 22.25
C SER A 57 -11.48 35.97 23.18
N GLY A 58 -11.37 35.21 24.28
CA GLY A 58 -12.47 34.96 25.21
C GLY A 58 -13.36 33.74 24.90
N ALA A 59 -13.30 33.21 23.68
CA ALA A 59 -14.05 31.99 23.33
C ALA A 59 -13.23 30.71 23.60
N ALA A 60 -13.88 29.63 24.02
CA ALA A 60 -13.23 28.33 24.22
C ALA A 60 -13.00 27.58 22.89
N ARG A 61 -13.80 27.85 21.88
CA ARG A 61 -13.73 27.21 20.56
C ARG A 61 -14.33 28.10 19.48
N ALA A 62 -13.90 27.93 18.25
CA ALA A 62 -14.56 28.41 17.05
C ALA A 62 -15.34 27.27 16.40
N VAL A 63 -16.48 27.59 15.78
CA VAL A 63 -17.29 26.64 15.05
C VAL A 63 -17.62 27.21 13.68
N VAL A 64 -17.46 26.40 12.65
CA VAL A 64 -17.91 26.72 11.28
C VAL A 64 -18.79 25.59 10.82
N GLU A 65 -19.99 25.93 10.39
CA GLU A 65 -21.00 25.02 9.85
C GLU A 65 -21.35 25.44 8.43
N GLY A 66 -21.43 24.48 7.52
CA GLY A 66 -21.87 24.70 6.14
C GLY A 66 -22.99 23.74 5.79
N ARG A 67 -24.04 24.30 5.18
CA ARG A 67 -25.17 23.53 4.64
C ARG A 67 -24.99 23.38 3.14
N PHE A 68 -24.95 22.14 2.66
CA PHE A 68 -24.71 21.82 1.25
C PHE A 68 -25.93 21.15 0.60
N SER A 69 -26.33 21.65 -0.56
CA SER A 69 -27.32 21.01 -1.44
C SER A 69 -26.61 20.22 -2.54
N THR A 70 -27.11 19.03 -2.84
CA THR A 70 -26.61 18.15 -3.90
C THR A 70 -27.53 18.07 -5.12
N ALA A 71 -28.64 18.84 -5.11
CA ALA A 71 -29.69 18.77 -6.14
C ALA A 71 -29.22 19.09 -7.56
N ASP A 72 -28.15 19.88 -7.69
CA ASP A 72 -27.66 20.39 -8.98
C ASP A 72 -26.33 19.76 -9.42
N LEU A 73 -25.89 18.73 -8.73
CA LEU A 73 -24.66 18.01 -9.06
C LEU A 73 -24.87 17.05 -10.21
N ASP A 74 -23.84 16.81 -10.98
CA ASP A 74 -23.85 15.72 -11.94
C ASP A 74 -24.03 14.36 -11.23
N PRO A 75 -24.65 13.36 -11.90
CA PRO A 75 -24.98 12.09 -11.28
C PRO A 75 -23.78 11.33 -10.69
N ALA A 76 -22.59 11.46 -11.28
CA ALA A 76 -21.40 10.75 -10.81
C ALA A 76 -20.88 11.37 -9.51
N THR A 77 -20.83 12.71 -9.43
CA THR A 77 -20.47 13.43 -8.20
C THR A 77 -21.51 13.20 -7.09
N ALA A 78 -22.82 13.20 -7.42
CA ALA A 78 -23.86 12.89 -6.45
C ALA A 78 -23.71 11.49 -5.87
N ALA A 79 -23.47 10.47 -6.70
CA ALA A 79 -23.26 9.09 -6.26
C ALA A 79 -22.00 8.96 -5.37
N ALA A 80 -20.91 9.65 -5.70
CA ALA A 80 -19.70 9.65 -4.86
C ALA A 80 -19.95 10.29 -3.48
N ILE A 81 -20.80 11.33 -3.41
CA ILE A 81 -21.21 11.93 -2.13
C ILE A 81 -22.05 10.95 -1.31
N ASP A 82 -22.99 10.24 -1.94
CA ASP A 82 -23.82 9.24 -1.26
C ASP A 82 -22.96 8.10 -0.68
N GLU A 83 -21.96 7.63 -1.41
CA GLU A 83 -20.99 6.62 -0.90
C GLU A 83 -20.23 7.12 0.33
N ILE A 84 -19.84 8.41 0.35
CA ILE A 84 -19.17 9.02 1.51
C ILE A 84 -20.10 9.07 2.72
N LEU A 85 -21.38 9.45 2.52
CA LEU A 85 -22.37 9.48 3.58
C LEU A 85 -22.59 8.08 4.16
N ASP A 86 -22.86 7.09 3.30
CA ASP A 86 -23.09 5.71 3.69
C ASP A 86 -21.90 5.13 4.47
N SER A 87 -20.68 5.31 3.96
CA SER A 87 -19.46 4.80 4.61
C SER A 87 -19.14 5.47 5.95
N SER A 88 -19.59 6.71 6.17
CA SER A 88 -19.41 7.46 7.41
C SER A 88 -20.58 7.34 8.38
N GLY A 89 -21.70 6.75 7.97
CA GLY A 89 -22.96 6.70 8.72
C GLY A 89 -23.57 8.09 8.93
N ALA A 90 -23.28 9.02 8.01
CA ALA A 90 -23.80 10.40 8.05
C ALA A 90 -25.16 10.47 7.34
N ASP A 91 -26.06 11.25 7.91
CA ASP A 91 -27.42 11.39 7.39
C ASP A 91 -27.62 12.76 6.71
N ARG A 92 -28.59 12.82 5.79
CA ARG A 92 -29.10 14.08 5.24
C ARG A 92 -30.07 14.71 6.23
N ASP A 93 -30.19 16.04 6.21
CA ASP A 93 -31.20 16.77 6.96
C ASP A 93 -32.59 16.57 6.31
N ASP A 94 -33.68 16.96 6.98
CA ASP A 94 -35.08 16.80 6.54
C ASP A 94 -35.36 17.44 5.18
N ASP A 95 -34.63 18.49 4.81
CA ASP A 95 -34.72 19.18 3.50
C ASP A 95 -33.82 18.55 2.42
N GLY A 96 -33.14 17.43 2.71
CA GLY A 96 -32.22 16.75 1.82
C GLY A 96 -30.81 17.38 1.76
N SER A 97 -30.56 18.46 2.49
CA SER A 97 -29.24 19.07 2.60
C SER A 97 -28.31 18.25 3.48
N ILE A 98 -27.02 18.52 3.38
CA ILE A 98 -25.97 17.88 4.19
C ILE A 98 -25.26 18.94 5.01
N ILE A 99 -25.22 18.74 6.33
CA ILE A 99 -24.52 19.65 7.25
C ILE A 99 -23.09 19.16 7.47
N ALA A 100 -22.13 20.00 7.15
CA ALA A 100 -20.72 19.81 7.44
C ALA A 100 -20.27 20.81 8.50
N LEU A 101 -19.63 20.35 9.58
CA LEU A 101 -19.24 21.21 10.69
C LEU A 101 -17.78 20.98 11.07
N ARG A 102 -17.06 22.08 11.34
CA ARG A 102 -15.70 22.08 11.87
C ARG A 102 -15.65 22.85 13.18
N SER A 103 -15.16 22.21 14.24
CA SER A 103 -14.93 22.84 15.54
C SER A 103 -13.45 22.90 15.86
N VAL A 104 -12.94 24.06 16.19
CA VAL A 104 -11.52 24.30 16.53
C VAL A 104 -11.46 24.78 17.98
N GLY A 105 -10.91 23.98 18.87
CA GLY A 105 -10.68 24.36 20.27
C GLY A 105 -9.46 25.23 20.42
N ARG A 106 -9.48 26.20 21.38
CA ARG A 106 -8.31 27.02 21.71
C ARG A 106 -7.17 26.18 22.26
N ASP A 107 -7.49 25.28 23.21
CA ASP A 107 -6.52 24.46 23.94
C ASP A 107 -6.78 22.95 23.72
N GLY A 108 -7.59 22.59 22.73
CA GLY A 108 -8.05 21.24 22.50
C GLY A 108 -7.97 20.78 21.05
N PRO A 109 -8.28 19.51 20.81
CA PRO A 109 -8.28 18.98 19.44
C PRO A 109 -9.38 19.59 18.59
N SER A 110 -9.09 19.77 17.30
CA SER A 110 -10.09 20.11 16.31
C SER A 110 -10.93 18.89 15.96
N ARG A 111 -12.24 19.09 15.77
CA ARG A 111 -13.21 18.02 15.44
C ARG A 111 -13.95 18.36 14.16
N ALA A 112 -14.30 17.34 13.39
CA ALA A 112 -15.12 17.45 12.19
C ALA A 112 -16.39 16.59 12.33
N TYR A 113 -17.47 17.08 11.75
CA TYR A 113 -18.75 16.40 11.73
C TYR A 113 -19.36 16.49 10.33
N LEU A 114 -20.05 15.44 9.92
CA LEU A 114 -20.76 15.35 8.65
C LEU A 114 -22.11 14.67 8.92
N GLY A 115 -23.24 15.29 8.47
CA GLY A 115 -24.58 14.75 8.68
C GLY A 115 -24.83 14.31 10.13
N GLY A 116 -24.46 15.15 11.13
CA GLY A 116 -24.62 14.87 12.55
C GLY A 116 -23.63 13.85 13.14
N ARG A 117 -22.73 13.23 12.37
CA ARG A 117 -21.74 12.24 12.84
C ARG A 117 -20.35 12.84 12.96
N SER A 118 -19.63 12.44 14.00
CA SER A 118 -18.20 12.79 14.13
C SER A 118 -17.39 11.98 13.14
N VAL A 119 -16.61 12.65 12.28
CA VAL A 119 -15.83 12.03 11.23
C VAL A 119 -14.36 12.46 11.31
N PRO A 120 -13.41 11.69 10.75
CA PRO A 120 -12.05 12.18 10.53
C PRO A 120 -12.04 13.43 9.64
N ALA A 121 -11.10 14.35 9.90
CA ALA A 121 -10.96 15.55 9.05
C ALA A 121 -10.74 15.21 7.57
N LYS A 122 -10.10 14.08 7.27
CA LYS A 122 -9.91 13.57 5.91
C LYS A 122 -11.25 13.25 5.22
N THR A 123 -12.21 12.66 5.91
CA THR A 123 -13.55 12.36 5.37
C THR A 123 -14.26 13.65 5.01
N LEU A 124 -14.20 14.67 5.89
CA LEU A 124 -14.75 15.99 5.60
C LEU A 124 -14.08 16.61 4.36
N THR A 125 -12.75 16.51 4.24
CA THR A 125 -12.02 16.99 3.05
C THR A 125 -12.49 16.27 1.79
N THR A 126 -12.62 14.95 1.81
CA THR A 126 -13.08 14.17 0.65
C THR A 126 -14.49 14.58 0.23
N PHE A 127 -15.40 14.77 1.18
CA PHE A 127 -16.76 15.26 0.95
C PHE A 127 -16.76 16.65 0.30
N THR A 128 -16.02 17.59 0.87
CA THR A 128 -16.03 18.98 0.40
C THR A 128 -15.29 19.17 -0.93
N THR A 129 -14.29 18.33 -1.24
CA THR A 129 -13.53 18.43 -2.51
C THR A 129 -14.41 18.27 -3.74
N GLY A 130 -15.49 17.47 -3.66
CA GLY A 130 -16.48 17.32 -4.74
C GLY A 130 -17.47 18.48 -4.85
N LEU A 131 -17.58 19.33 -3.85
CA LEU A 131 -18.62 20.37 -3.74
C LEU A 131 -18.07 21.79 -3.73
N LEU A 132 -16.87 21.99 -3.22
CA LEU A 132 -16.31 23.30 -2.93
C LEU A 132 -14.85 23.39 -3.43
N THR A 133 -14.61 24.30 -4.35
CA THR A 133 -13.26 24.64 -4.82
C THR A 133 -12.87 26.03 -4.32
N LEU A 134 -11.79 26.09 -3.56
CA LEU A 134 -11.31 27.33 -2.97
C LEU A 134 -10.11 27.85 -3.77
N HIS A 135 -10.14 29.13 -4.14
CA HIS A 135 -9.07 29.82 -4.88
C HIS A 135 -8.54 30.99 -4.06
N GLY A 136 -7.80 30.70 -3.00
CA GLY A 136 -7.14 31.69 -2.15
C GLY A 136 -5.61 31.52 -2.15
N GLN A 137 -4.88 32.35 -1.40
CA GLN A 137 -3.41 32.31 -1.32
C GLN A 137 -2.83 30.93 -1.01
N ASN A 138 -3.50 30.14 -0.19
CA ASN A 138 -3.04 28.78 0.17
C ASN A 138 -3.34 27.73 -0.91
N ASP A 139 -4.39 27.92 -1.71
CA ASP A 139 -4.79 26.97 -2.75
C ASP A 139 -4.07 27.22 -4.07
N GLN A 140 -3.55 28.42 -4.28
CA GLN A 140 -2.59 28.71 -5.33
C GLN A 140 -1.37 27.77 -5.24
N LEU A 141 -0.99 27.37 -4.01
CA LEU A 141 0.06 26.36 -3.77
C LEU A 141 -0.33 24.94 -4.23
N ARG A 142 -1.61 24.63 -4.39
CA ARG A 142 -2.05 23.31 -4.88
C ARG A 142 -1.78 23.18 -6.38
N LEU A 143 -2.09 24.18 -7.18
CA LEU A 143 -1.77 24.17 -8.62
C LEU A 143 -0.25 24.16 -8.90
N MET A 144 0.59 24.42 -7.87
CA MET A 144 2.04 24.24 -7.96
C MET A 144 2.47 22.77 -7.98
N ARG A 145 1.56 21.83 -7.65
CA ARG A 145 1.86 20.39 -7.61
C ARG A 145 1.61 19.77 -8.99
N PRO A 146 2.55 18.99 -9.51
CA PRO A 146 2.39 18.31 -10.80
C PRO A 146 1.11 17.45 -10.88
N ASP A 147 0.69 16.85 -9.77
CA ASP A 147 -0.53 16.02 -9.72
C ASP A 147 -1.80 16.83 -9.95
N GLU A 148 -1.91 18.02 -9.37
CA GLU A 148 -3.05 18.92 -9.58
C GLU A 148 -3.05 19.50 -11.00
N GLN A 149 -1.88 19.81 -11.55
CA GLN A 149 -1.74 20.26 -12.94
C GLN A 149 -2.16 19.16 -13.91
N ARG A 150 -1.77 17.91 -13.65
CA ARG A 150 -2.22 16.76 -14.42
C ARG A 150 -3.74 16.59 -14.30
N GLY A 151 -4.30 16.69 -13.09
CA GLY A 151 -5.73 16.62 -12.86
C GLY A 151 -6.52 17.68 -13.64
N ALA A 152 -6.02 18.92 -13.70
CA ALA A 152 -6.61 19.99 -14.51
C ALA A 152 -6.57 19.65 -16.02
N LEU A 153 -5.44 19.15 -16.51
CA LEU A 153 -5.30 18.71 -17.89
C LEU A 153 -6.23 17.53 -18.23
N ASP A 154 -6.36 16.56 -17.31
CA ASP A 154 -7.21 15.39 -17.49
C ASP A 154 -8.70 15.77 -17.53
N ARG A 155 -9.14 16.74 -16.72
CA ARG A 155 -10.49 17.32 -16.79
C ARG A 155 -10.73 17.97 -18.16
N TYR A 156 -9.81 18.82 -18.61
CA TYR A 156 -9.92 19.46 -19.93
C TYR A 156 -9.93 18.47 -21.09
N ALA A 157 -9.15 17.39 -20.98
CA ALA A 157 -9.06 16.33 -21.98
C ALA A 157 -10.27 15.38 -21.97
N GLY A 158 -11.09 15.37 -20.93
CA GLY A 158 -12.22 14.44 -20.76
C GLY A 158 -11.76 12.99 -20.66
N VAL A 159 -10.62 12.71 -20.00
CA VAL A 159 -10.00 11.36 -19.98
C VAL A 159 -10.25 10.58 -18.69
N ALA A 160 -11.19 11.00 -17.83
CA ALA A 160 -11.44 10.37 -16.53
C ALA A 160 -11.65 8.84 -16.63
N ALA A 161 -12.48 8.38 -17.57
CA ALA A 161 -12.73 6.94 -17.78
C ALA A 161 -11.45 6.18 -18.22
N LEU A 162 -10.57 6.82 -18.98
CA LEU A 162 -9.31 6.22 -19.42
C LEU A 162 -8.30 6.14 -18.27
N VAL A 163 -8.24 7.15 -17.41
CA VAL A 163 -7.42 7.15 -16.18
C VAL A 163 -7.88 6.02 -15.25
N GLU A 164 -9.18 5.87 -15.06
CA GLU A 164 -9.73 4.81 -14.22
C GLU A 164 -9.43 3.40 -14.79
N ARG A 165 -9.55 3.24 -16.11
CA ARG A 165 -9.14 2.00 -16.79
C ARG A 165 -7.65 1.71 -16.59
N TYR A 166 -6.80 2.74 -16.70
CA TYR A 166 -5.36 2.61 -16.48
C TYR A 166 -5.05 2.17 -15.04
N ARG A 167 -5.71 2.79 -14.03
CA ARG A 167 -5.55 2.44 -12.62
C ARG A 167 -5.85 0.96 -12.37
N LYS A 168 -7.00 0.48 -12.85
CA LYS A 168 -7.40 -0.93 -12.72
C LYS A 168 -6.37 -1.89 -13.33
N LEU A 169 -5.97 -1.64 -14.58
CA LEU A 169 -4.98 -2.47 -15.26
C LEU A 169 -3.63 -2.46 -14.53
N ARG A 170 -3.20 -1.31 -14.05
CA ARG A 170 -1.95 -1.16 -13.29
C ARG A 170 -2.00 -1.93 -11.97
N ASP A 171 -3.08 -1.83 -11.23
CA ASP A 171 -3.22 -2.51 -9.95
C ASP A 171 -3.25 -4.03 -10.14
N GLU A 172 -3.99 -4.54 -11.15
CA GLU A 172 -3.99 -5.96 -11.51
C GLU A 172 -2.58 -6.43 -11.92
N TRP A 173 -1.86 -5.65 -12.70
CA TRP A 173 -0.48 -5.95 -13.09
C TRP A 173 0.46 -6.01 -11.91
N LEU A 174 0.41 -5.03 -11.00
CA LEU A 174 1.28 -4.98 -9.81
C LEU A 174 0.99 -6.12 -8.84
N ILE A 175 -0.28 -6.53 -8.69
CA ILE A 175 -0.67 -7.69 -7.88
C ILE A 175 -0.10 -8.96 -8.51
N ALA A 176 -0.32 -9.18 -9.81
CA ALA A 176 0.20 -10.35 -10.51
C ALA A 176 1.73 -10.43 -10.48
N ARG A 177 2.41 -9.29 -10.65
CA ARG A 177 3.89 -9.21 -10.59
C ARG A 177 4.43 -9.56 -9.20
N ARG A 178 3.79 -9.08 -8.13
CA ARG A 178 4.18 -9.47 -6.75
C ARG A 178 3.99 -10.97 -6.53
N ASP A 179 2.83 -11.50 -6.93
CA ASP A 179 2.54 -12.93 -6.80
C ASP A 179 3.60 -13.78 -7.56
N LEU A 180 4.00 -13.35 -8.76
CA LEU A 180 5.06 -14.01 -9.54
C LEU A 180 6.41 -13.99 -8.81
N VAL A 181 6.82 -12.86 -8.26
CA VAL A 181 8.07 -12.71 -7.50
C VAL A 181 8.05 -13.60 -6.25
N ASP A 182 6.96 -13.55 -5.49
CA ASP A 182 6.79 -14.34 -4.27
C ASP A 182 6.81 -15.84 -4.55
N ARG A 183 6.08 -16.29 -5.60
CA ARG A 183 6.07 -17.70 -5.99
C ARG A 183 7.43 -18.16 -6.55
N THR A 184 8.10 -17.31 -7.33
CA THR A 184 9.44 -17.62 -7.85
C THR A 184 10.46 -17.77 -6.72
N ASN A 185 10.42 -16.90 -5.70
CA ASN A 185 11.28 -17.02 -4.53
C ASN A 185 10.96 -18.26 -3.71
N ARG A 186 9.68 -18.55 -3.45
CA ARG A 186 9.23 -19.74 -2.74
C ARG A 186 9.52 -21.02 -3.52
N ALA A 187 9.40 -21.00 -4.86
CA ALA A 187 9.69 -22.16 -5.69
C ALA A 187 11.13 -22.66 -5.52
N ARG A 188 12.08 -21.76 -5.32
CA ARG A 188 13.48 -22.10 -5.05
C ARG A 188 13.65 -22.83 -3.70
N GLU A 189 12.99 -22.35 -2.65
CA GLU A 189 12.97 -22.99 -1.33
C GLU A 189 12.24 -24.34 -1.38
N MET A 190 11.09 -24.39 -2.07
CA MET A 190 10.30 -25.61 -2.26
C MET A 190 11.06 -26.64 -3.08
N ALA A 191 11.80 -26.25 -4.12
CA ALA A 191 12.63 -27.16 -4.91
C ALA A 191 13.75 -27.80 -4.05
N GLN A 192 14.42 -27.00 -3.22
CA GLN A 192 15.43 -27.50 -2.29
C GLN A 192 14.84 -28.48 -1.27
N GLU A 193 13.65 -28.18 -0.74
CA GLU A 193 12.96 -29.08 0.18
C GLU A 193 12.50 -30.36 -0.52
N ALA A 194 11.96 -30.25 -1.73
CA ALA A 194 11.57 -31.42 -2.54
C ALA A 194 12.76 -32.34 -2.83
N ASP A 195 13.93 -31.78 -3.17
CA ASP A 195 15.14 -32.56 -3.40
C ASP A 195 15.63 -33.25 -2.12
N ARG A 196 15.55 -32.60 -0.97
CA ARG A 196 15.89 -33.20 0.33
C ARG A 196 14.93 -34.35 0.67
N LEU A 197 13.63 -34.15 0.47
CA LEU A 197 12.62 -35.20 0.71
C LEU A 197 12.79 -36.39 -0.25
N LYS A 198 13.02 -36.13 -1.54
CA LYS A 198 13.30 -37.20 -2.55
C LYS A 198 14.52 -38.00 -2.15
N PHE A 199 15.63 -37.36 -1.78
CA PHE A 199 16.84 -38.04 -1.34
C PHE A 199 16.58 -38.94 -0.11
N ALA A 200 15.92 -38.40 0.91
CA ALA A 200 15.59 -39.10 2.13
C ALA A 200 14.66 -40.33 1.86
N LEU A 201 13.64 -40.13 1.04
CA LEU A 201 12.73 -41.22 0.65
C LEU A 201 13.43 -42.31 -0.17
N THR A 202 14.40 -41.95 -1.02
CA THR A 202 15.22 -42.90 -1.77
C THR A 202 16.13 -43.69 -0.84
N GLU A 203 16.74 -43.05 0.16
CA GLU A 203 17.56 -43.73 1.17
C GLU A 203 16.73 -44.70 2.00
N ILE A 204 15.54 -44.31 2.49
CA ILE A 204 14.65 -45.18 3.27
C ILE A 204 14.15 -46.34 2.42
N SER A 205 13.74 -46.08 1.17
CA SER A 205 13.27 -47.14 0.28
C SER A 205 14.39 -48.10 -0.13
N GLY A 206 15.64 -47.64 -0.23
CA GLY A 206 16.81 -48.48 -0.51
C GLY A 206 17.12 -49.50 0.60
N VAL A 207 16.85 -49.11 1.85
CA VAL A 207 16.98 -49.99 3.02
C VAL A 207 15.75 -50.87 3.22
N ASP A 208 14.57 -50.43 2.78
CA ASP A 208 13.27 -51.15 2.89
C ASP A 208 12.99 -51.65 4.32
N PRO A 209 12.89 -50.75 5.33
CA PRO A 209 12.61 -51.13 6.71
C PRO A 209 11.17 -51.66 6.86
N ARG A 210 10.97 -52.65 7.74
CA ARG A 210 9.65 -53.25 8.02
C ARG A 210 9.15 -52.86 9.40
N PRO A 211 7.83 -52.74 9.62
CA PRO A 211 7.28 -52.40 10.92
C PRO A 211 7.77 -53.32 12.03
N GLY A 212 8.28 -52.78 13.14
CA GLY A 212 8.79 -53.52 14.30
C GLY A 212 10.08 -54.30 14.05
N GLU A 213 10.76 -54.08 12.90
CA GLU A 213 11.97 -54.87 12.52
C GLU A 213 13.14 -54.64 13.49
N ASP A 214 13.32 -53.43 14.01
CA ASP A 214 14.35 -53.08 14.99
C ASP A 214 14.18 -53.87 16.30
N VAL A 215 12.97 -53.98 16.80
CA VAL A 215 12.67 -54.73 18.04
C VAL A 215 12.88 -56.22 17.83
N SER A 216 12.37 -56.81 16.73
CA SER A 216 12.52 -58.21 16.43
C SER A 216 13.98 -58.59 16.21
N LEU A 217 14.73 -57.73 15.52
CA LEU A 217 16.16 -57.91 15.21
C LEU A 217 17.03 -57.93 16.47
N VAL A 218 16.74 -57.02 17.44
CA VAL A 218 17.44 -56.99 18.74
C VAL A 218 17.23 -58.30 19.49
N ALA A 219 15.99 -58.84 19.51
CA ALA A 219 15.68 -60.10 20.16
C ALA A 219 16.41 -61.30 19.46
N GLU A 220 16.43 -61.33 18.13
CA GLU A 220 17.15 -62.33 17.37
C GLU A 220 18.67 -62.28 17.55
N ILE A 221 19.26 -61.09 17.50
CA ILE A 221 20.72 -60.88 17.75
C ILE A 221 21.08 -61.38 19.16
N ARG A 222 20.26 -61.02 20.18
CA ARG A 222 20.51 -61.49 21.54
C ARG A 222 20.52 -63.03 21.62
N ARG A 223 19.51 -63.69 21.02
CA ARG A 223 19.43 -65.12 21.00
C ARG A 223 20.61 -65.78 20.29
N LEU A 224 21.02 -65.23 19.12
CA LEU A 224 22.17 -65.73 18.38
C LEU A 224 23.49 -65.50 19.12
N SER A 225 23.66 -64.36 19.79
CA SER A 225 24.85 -64.08 20.62
C SER A 225 24.96 -64.99 21.83
N GLU A 226 23.82 -65.34 22.49
CA GLU A 226 23.79 -66.33 23.57
C GLU A 226 24.21 -67.69 23.08
N LEU A 227 23.73 -68.14 21.88
CA LEU A 227 24.14 -69.43 21.27
C LEU A 227 25.63 -69.39 20.87
N ASP A 228 26.14 -68.31 20.35
CA ASP A 228 27.53 -68.21 19.94
C ASP A 228 28.47 -68.22 21.18
N SER A 229 28.08 -67.54 22.27
CA SER A 229 28.79 -67.61 23.57
C SER A 229 28.83 -69.04 24.14
N VAL A 230 27.72 -69.80 24.05
CA VAL A 230 27.65 -71.21 24.48
C VAL A 230 28.56 -72.06 23.61
N ARG A 231 28.56 -71.89 22.28
CA ARG A 231 29.44 -72.54 21.33
C ARG A 231 30.93 -72.25 21.62
N GLU A 232 31.27 -71.03 21.85
CA GLU A 232 32.64 -70.61 22.16
C GLU A 232 33.12 -71.30 23.46
N ALA A 233 32.29 -71.28 24.52
CA ALA A 233 32.62 -71.90 25.79
C ALA A 233 32.79 -73.46 25.63
N ALA A 234 31.89 -74.12 24.93
CA ALA A 234 31.98 -75.55 24.70
C ALA A 234 33.15 -75.90 23.79
N SER A 235 33.42 -75.15 22.74
CA SER A 235 34.56 -75.37 21.84
C SER A 235 35.91 -75.11 22.59
N GLY A 236 36.01 -74.04 23.38
CA GLY A 236 37.17 -73.78 24.21
C GLY A 236 37.43 -74.88 25.23
N ALA A 237 36.38 -75.39 25.90
CA ALA A 237 36.49 -76.53 26.83
C ALA A 237 36.93 -77.81 26.11
N ARG A 238 36.37 -78.14 24.97
CA ARG A 238 36.74 -79.28 24.17
C ARG A 238 38.20 -79.18 23.71
N ALA A 239 38.62 -78.03 23.20
CA ALA A 239 39.99 -77.81 22.78
C ALA A 239 41.00 -78.00 23.93
N ALA A 240 40.64 -77.52 25.14
CA ALA A 240 41.49 -77.65 26.33
C ALA A 240 41.60 -79.13 26.78
N LEU A 241 40.50 -79.89 26.66
CA LEU A 241 40.50 -81.31 27.09
C LEU A 241 41.13 -82.26 26.04
N SER A 242 40.70 -82.14 24.78
CA SER A 242 41.00 -83.13 23.71
C SER A 242 42.00 -82.59 22.65
N GLY A 243 42.40 -81.29 22.74
CA GLY A 243 43.21 -80.62 21.71
C GLY A 243 42.33 -79.94 20.64
N ALA A 244 42.89 -78.96 19.97
CA ALA A 244 42.26 -78.35 18.83
C ALA A 244 42.31 -79.19 17.58
N GLU A 245 41.30 -79.20 16.74
CA GLU A 245 41.35 -79.80 15.42
C GLU A 245 42.49 -79.22 14.59
N GLU A 246 43.10 -79.92 13.69
CA GLU A 246 44.43 -79.80 13.06
C GLU A 246 44.77 -78.44 12.35
N ASP A 247 43.93 -77.41 12.42
CA ASP A 247 44.06 -76.22 11.55
C ASP A 247 44.58 -74.97 12.22
N THR A 248 45.04 -75.03 13.48
CA THR A 248 45.65 -73.85 14.14
C THR A 248 47.16 -74.06 14.35
N LEU A 249 47.94 -73.16 13.69
CA LEU A 249 49.42 -73.16 13.65
C LEU A 249 50.13 -72.98 15.00
N ASP A 250 49.43 -73.04 16.14
CA ASP A 250 50.05 -72.85 17.46
C ASP A 250 50.19 -74.23 18.20
N ARG A 251 51.24 -74.94 17.84
CA ARG A 251 51.60 -76.25 18.37
C ARG A 251 52.06 -76.33 19.84
N GLN A 252 51.80 -75.26 20.64
CA GLN A 252 52.38 -75.20 22.00
C GLN A 252 51.38 -75.55 23.13
N THR A 253 50.09 -75.73 22.85
CA THR A 253 49.14 -76.02 23.91
C THR A 253 48.81 -77.51 23.87
N ARG A 254 49.45 -78.30 24.75
CA ARG A 254 49.12 -79.74 24.94
C ARG A 254 47.73 -79.86 25.55
N SER A 255 46.90 -80.79 25.04
CA SER A 255 45.60 -81.03 25.65
C SER A 255 45.74 -81.71 27.02
N ALA A 256 44.68 -81.60 27.82
CA ALA A 256 44.68 -82.33 29.12
C ALA A 256 44.88 -83.83 28.94
N THR A 257 44.29 -84.41 27.89
CA THR A 257 44.50 -85.84 27.52
C THR A 257 45.93 -86.13 27.22
N ASP A 258 46.64 -85.27 26.44
CA ASP A 258 48.09 -85.44 26.13
C ASP A 258 48.98 -85.38 27.36
N ILE A 259 48.66 -84.44 28.28
CA ILE A 259 49.43 -84.26 29.51
C ILE A 259 49.25 -85.46 30.47
N ILE A 260 47.98 -85.92 30.63
CA ILE A 260 47.66 -87.04 31.47
C ILE A 260 48.28 -88.33 30.89
N ASP A 261 48.19 -88.53 29.56
CA ASP A 261 48.76 -89.70 28.87
C ASP A 261 50.30 -89.72 29.02
N HIS A 262 50.94 -88.60 28.87
CA HIS A 262 52.39 -88.50 29.14
C HIS A 262 52.73 -88.81 30.58
N ALA A 263 51.94 -88.35 31.57
CA ALA A 263 52.16 -88.72 32.98
C ALA A 263 51.96 -90.24 33.23
N ILE A 264 50.96 -90.84 32.62
CA ILE A 264 50.77 -92.28 32.68
C ILE A 264 52.01 -93.04 32.13
N THR A 265 52.54 -92.59 30.96
CA THR A 265 53.73 -93.23 30.35
C THR A 265 54.96 -93.10 31.28
N LEU A 266 55.16 -91.97 31.95
CA LEU A 266 56.26 -91.78 32.90
C LEU A 266 56.11 -92.74 34.13
N LEU A 267 54.91 -92.86 34.68
CA LEU A 267 54.65 -93.76 35.81
C LEU A 267 54.76 -95.24 35.45
N ALA A 268 54.33 -95.63 34.24
CA ALA A 268 54.41 -97.04 33.73
C ALA A 268 55.89 -97.45 33.50
N SER A 269 56.80 -96.55 33.36
CA SER A 269 58.28 -96.84 33.24
C SER A 269 58.95 -97.23 34.56
N SER A 270 58.23 -97.16 35.70
CA SER A 270 58.72 -97.54 37.04
C SER A 270 58.25 -98.94 37.47
N GLU A 271 59.16 -99.71 38.13
CA GLU A 271 58.85 -101.00 38.75
C GLU A 271 58.15 -100.89 40.12
N ASP A 272 57.93 -99.68 40.64
CA ASP A 272 57.32 -99.37 41.95
C ASP A 272 55.79 -99.61 41.89
N THR A 273 55.32 -100.54 42.76
CA THR A 273 53.88 -100.86 42.82
C THR A 273 52.92 -99.72 43.18
N ALA A 274 53.41 -98.74 43.99
CA ALA A 274 52.64 -97.61 44.37
C ALA A 274 52.52 -96.64 43.20
N LEU A 275 53.58 -96.43 42.40
CA LEU A 275 53.53 -95.64 41.20
C LEU A 275 52.68 -96.27 40.09
N ALA A 276 52.67 -97.57 39.97
CA ALA A 276 51.74 -98.29 39.05
C ALA A 276 50.29 -98.12 39.41
N ALA A 277 49.95 -98.15 40.72
CA ALA A 277 48.60 -97.88 41.18
C ALA A 277 48.13 -96.45 40.87
N LEU A 278 48.99 -95.43 40.98
CA LEU A 278 48.74 -94.07 40.58
C LEU A 278 48.55 -93.94 39.06
N GLY A 279 49.32 -94.73 38.29
CA GLY A 279 49.15 -94.80 36.81
C GLY A 279 47.76 -95.27 36.42
N HIS A 280 47.26 -96.31 37.11
CA HIS A 280 45.88 -96.79 36.87
C HIS A 280 44.81 -95.71 37.22
N GLN A 281 44.97 -94.99 38.33
CA GLN A 281 44.05 -93.91 38.64
C GLN A 281 44.06 -92.75 37.57
N LEU A 282 45.20 -92.45 37.02
CA LEU A 282 45.27 -91.55 35.88
C LEU A 282 44.66 -92.05 34.61
N THR A 283 44.71 -93.42 34.39
CA THR A 283 44.03 -94.05 33.24
C THR A 283 42.52 -93.94 33.36
N ASP A 284 42.00 -94.13 34.56
CA ASP A 284 40.56 -93.90 34.81
C ASP A 284 40.18 -92.43 34.59
N ALA A 285 41.00 -91.50 35.07
CA ALA A 285 40.77 -90.08 34.86
C ALA A 285 40.82 -89.72 33.37
N LEU A 286 41.79 -90.26 32.61
CA LEU A 286 41.91 -90.03 31.18
C LEU A 286 40.66 -90.48 30.44
N THR A 287 40.07 -91.63 30.84
CA THR A 287 38.81 -92.15 30.26
C THR A 287 37.68 -91.12 30.48
N VAL A 288 37.52 -90.64 31.70
CA VAL A 288 36.49 -89.62 32.04
C VAL A 288 36.67 -88.31 31.25
N VAL A 289 37.93 -87.79 31.18
CA VAL A 289 38.24 -86.61 30.40
C VAL A 289 37.93 -86.80 28.93
N GLY A 290 38.25 -88.02 28.36
CA GLY A 290 37.96 -88.34 26.97
C GLY A 290 36.44 -88.45 26.71
N GLU A 291 35.66 -88.99 27.66
CA GLU A 291 34.18 -88.98 27.55
C GLU A 291 33.59 -87.64 27.54
N VAL A 292 34.01 -86.73 28.47
CA VAL A 292 33.54 -85.32 28.51
C VAL A 292 33.92 -84.62 27.21
N GLY A 293 35.16 -84.81 26.68
CA GLY A 293 35.59 -84.29 25.40
C GLY A 293 34.71 -84.67 24.23
N ARG A 294 34.28 -85.96 24.20
CA ARG A 294 33.36 -86.46 23.18
C ARG A 294 31.93 -85.91 23.34
N GLU A 295 31.41 -85.87 24.58
CA GLU A 295 30.09 -85.27 24.87
C GLU A 295 30.02 -83.79 24.46
N LEU A 296 31.11 -83.05 24.71
CA LEU A 296 31.21 -81.70 24.21
C LEU A 296 31.22 -81.64 22.68
N GLY A 297 31.85 -82.61 22.02
CA GLY A 297 31.81 -82.75 20.56
C GLY A 297 30.40 -82.96 20.03
N ASP A 298 29.69 -83.92 20.64
CA ASP A 298 28.27 -84.20 20.28
C ASP A 298 27.37 -82.99 20.56
N PHE A 299 27.58 -82.28 21.66
CA PHE A 299 26.85 -81.08 21.99
C PHE A 299 27.08 -80.00 20.93
N LEU A 300 28.33 -79.71 20.52
CA LEU A 300 28.70 -78.77 19.48
C LEU A 300 28.08 -79.14 18.12
N ALA A 301 28.04 -80.42 17.78
CA ALA A 301 27.41 -80.93 16.53
C ALA A 301 25.89 -80.74 16.53
N ALA A 302 25.24 -80.74 17.71
CA ALA A 302 23.81 -80.50 17.87
C ALA A 302 23.41 -79.04 17.87
N LEU A 303 24.38 -78.09 18.07
CA LEU A 303 24.08 -76.63 18.01
C LEU A 303 23.86 -76.20 16.55
N PRO A 304 22.87 -75.32 16.30
CA PRO A 304 22.61 -74.76 14.96
C PRO A 304 23.86 -74.14 14.34
N THR A 305 24.19 -74.50 13.09
CA THR A 305 25.47 -74.12 12.45
C THR A 305 25.42 -72.86 11.59
N ASP A 306 24.85 -71.81 12.06
CA ASP A 306 24.76 -70.60 11.22
C ASP A 306 25.56 -69.44 11.82
N ALA A 307 26.89 -69.49 11.75
CA ALA A 307 27.79 -68.43 12.20
C ALA A 307 27.67 -67.16 11.37
N SER A 308 27.15 -67.23 10.12
CA SER A 308 26.95 -66.06 9.25
C SER A 308 25.66 -65.31 9.55
N ALA A 309 24.71 -65.98 10.24
CA ALA A 309 23.43 -65.36 10.57
C ALA A 309 23.55 -64.18 11.54
N LEU A 310 24.44 -64.30 12.55
CA LEU A 310 24.67 -63.22 13.51
C LEU A 310 25.27 -61.98 12.82
N GLU A 311 26.29 -62.16 11.99
CA GLU A 311 26.94 -61.07 11.25
C GLU A 311 25.97 -60.39 10.30
N THR A 312 25.15 -61.14 9.57
CA THR A 312 24.09 -60.63 8.69
C THR A 312 23.07 -59.76 9.48
N LYS A 313 22.65 -60.25 10.67
CA LYS A 313 21.69 -59.52 11.52
C LYS A 313 22.31 -58.24 12.10
N LEU A 314 23.59 -58.27 12.50
CA LEU A 314 24.31 -57.08 12.98
C LEU A 314 24.49 -56.02 11.86
N ALA A 315 24.81 -56.44 10.65
CA ALA A 315 24.90 -55.57 9.49
C ALA A 315 23.54 -54.90 9.22
N ARG A 316 22.46 -55.67 9.21
CA ARG A 316 21.08 -55.16 9.05
C ARG A 316 20.69 -54.16 10.15
N GLN A 317 21.06 -54.47 11.40
CA GLN A 317 20.84 -53.54 12.52
C GLN A 317 21.61 -52.20 12.31
N GLY A 318 22.81 -52.25 11.75
CA GLY A 318 23.61 -51.09 11.41
C GLY A 318 22.90 -50.17 10.37
N GLU A 319 22.29 -50.77 9.35
CA GLU A 319 21.50 -50.07 8.34
C GLU A 319 20.29 -49.38 8.97
N LEU A 320 19.50 -50.10 9.78
CA LEU A 320 18.32 -49.57 10.44
C LEU A 320 18.69 -48.44 11.43
N ARG A 321 19.74 -48.61 12.24
CA ARG A 321 20.25 -47.57 13.16
C ARG A 321 20.65 -46.31 12.43
N THR A 322 21.16 -46.40 11.21
CA THR A 322 21.50 -45.24 10.40
C THR A 322 20.28 -44.44 10.01
N LEU A 323 19.19 -45.11 9.61
CA LEU A 323 17.92 -44.44 9.32
C LEU A 323 17.27 -43.85 10.58
N ILE A 324 17.22 -44.63 11.68
CA ILE A 324 16.66 -44.17 12.95
C ILE A 324 17.35 -42.89 13.41
N ARG A 325 18.66 -42.85 13.43
CA ARG A 325 19.44 -41.66 13.83
C ARG A 325 19.14 -40.43 12.98
N LYS A 326 18.79 -40.59 11.70
CA LYS A 326 18.55 -39.50 10.77
C LYS A 326 17.10 -39.00 10.80
N TYR A 327 16.13 -39.89 10.96
CA TYR A 327 14.75 -39.58 10.64
C TYR A 327 13.76 -39.72 11.79
N ALA A 328 13.96 -40.65 12.75
CA ALA A 328 13.03 -40.86 13.86
C ALA A 328 13.68 -41.61 15.03
N ALA A 329 12.89 -41.94 16.07
CA ALA A 329 13.37 -42.65 17.24
C ALA A 329 13.45 -44.17 17.07
N ASP A 330 12.65 -44.73 16.16
CA ASP A 330 12.49 -46.18 15.88
C ASP A 330 12.10 -46.38 14.40
N VAL A 331 12.00 -47.63 13.96
CA VAL A 331 11.65 -47.98 12.59
C VAL A 331 10.23 -47.58 12.22
N ASP A 332 9.28 -47.70 13.14
CA ASP A 332 7.89 -47.31 12.89
C ASP A 332 7.77 -45.82 12.72
N GLY A 333 8.53 -45.04 13.47
CA GLY A 333 8.68 -43.58 13.31
C GLY A 333 9.31 -43.22 11.96
N VAL A 334 10.33 -43.95 11.48
CA VAL A 334 10.92 -43.74 10.14
C VAL A 334 9.88 -43.99 9.04
N LEU A 335 9.06 -45.03 9.16
CA LEU A 335 8.00 -45.32 8.20
C LEU A 335 6.90 -44.27 8.21
N SER A 336 6.49 -43.78 9.39
CA SER A 336 5.53 -42.68 9.55
C SER A 336 6.08 -41.40 8.94
N TRP A 337 7.32 -41.04 9.23
CA TRP A 337 8.00 -39.90 8.66
C TRP A 337 8.07 -40.00 7.11
N ALA A 338 8.35 -41.15 6.58
CA ALA A 338 8.37 -41.39 5.13
C ALA A 338 6.98 -41.21 4.50
N ALA A 339 5.91 -41.66 5.18
CA ALA A 339 4.55 -41.45 4.71
C ALA A 339 4.16 -39.98 4.68
N GLU A 340 4.41 -39.24 5.75
CA GLU A 340 4.19 -37.79 5.82
C GLU A 340 5.02 -37.05 4.78
N SER A 341 6.28 -37.44 4.60
CA SER A 341 7.19 -36.83 3.61
C SER A 341 6.72 -37.04 2.17
N ARG A 342 6.11 -38.18 1.84
CA ARG A 342 5.50 -38.40 0.53
C ARG A 342 4.30 -37.48 0.29
N GLN A 343 3.44 -37.30 1.30
CA GLN A 343 2.31 -36.37 1.20
C GLN A 343 2.81 -34.93 1.03
N ARG A 344 3.82 -34.53 1.79
CA ARG A 344 4.42 -33.21 1.71
C ARG A 344 5.07 -32.97 0.35
N LEU A 345 5.81 -33.93 -0.17
CA LEU A 345 6.41 -33.88 -1.50
C LEU A 345 5.36 -33.69 -2.61
N ALA A 346 4.23 -34.37 -2.52
CA ALA A 346 3.12 -34.22 -3.46
C ALA A 346 2.47 -32.84 -3.40
N ALA A 347 2.45 -32.20 -2.22
CA ALA A 347 1.94 -30.85 -2.04
C ALA A 347 2.92 -29.75 -2.53
N LEU A 348 4.22 -30.05 -2.60
CA LEU A 348 5.27 -29.15 -3.08
C LEU A 348 5.41 -29.10 -4.60
N ASP A 349 4.60 -29.84 -5.35
CA ASP A 349 4.61 -29.83 -6.82
C ASP A 349 4.02 -28.51 -7.34
N VAL A 350 4.83 -27.42 -7.24
CA VAL A 350 4.59 -26.15 -7.92
C VAL A 350 4.95 -26.39 -9.38
N SER A 351 3.95 -26.71 -10.17
CA SER A 351 4.20 -27.02 -11.59
C SER A 351 4.86 -25.80 -12.24
N GLU A 352 5.97 -26.04 -12.92
CA GLU A 352 6.70 -25.06 -13.77
C GLU A 352 5.73 -24.39 -14.77
N GLU A 353 4.66 -25.09 -15.10
CA GLU A 353 3.54 -24.67 -15.93
C GLU A 353 2.70 -23.57 -15.28
N ALA A 354 2.46 -23.61 -13.96
CA ALA A 354 1.73 -22.55 -13.24
C ALA A 354 2.55 -21.25 -13.15
N LEU A 355 3.87 -21.33 -12.92
CA LEU A 355 4.75 -20.16 -12.93
C LEU A 355 4.86 -19.56 -14.32
N SER A 356 4.98 -20.37 -15.37
CA SER A 356 5.04 -19.87 -16.75
C SER A 356 3.71 -19.25 -17.19
N GLY A 357 2.57 -19.78 -16.73
CA GLY A 357 1.25 -19.20 -16.93
C GLY A 357 1.11 -17.83 -16.25
N LEU A 358 1.58 -17.72 -15.01
CA LEU A 358 1.57 -16.44 -14.28
C LEU A 358 2.52 -15.41 -14.91
N ALA A 359 3.70 -15.83 -15.37
CA ALA A 359 4.64 -14.95 -16.07
C ALA A 359 4.02 -14.37 -17.36
N ARG A 360 3.37 -15.22 -18.18
CA ARG A 360 2.63 -14.75 -19.37
C ARG A 360 1.53 -13.76 -19.02
N ARG A 361 0.77 -14.02 -17.95
CA ARG A 361 -0.27 -13.09 -17.48
C ARG A 361 0.32 -11.74 -17.07
N VAL A 362 1.48 -11.71 -16.40
CA VAL A 362 2.19 -10.46 -16.03
C VAL A 362 2.60 -9.70 -17.29
N ASP A 363 3.12 -10.38 -18.30
CA ASP A 363 3.52 -9.77 -19.57
C ASP A 363 2.32 -9.23 -20.35
N ASP A 364 1.20 -9.96 -20.41
CA ASP A 364 -0.04 -9.51 -21.07
C ASP A 364 -0.61 -8.27 -20.38
N LEU A 365 -0.67 -8.26 -19.04
CA LEU A 365 -1.12 -7.11 -18.26
C LEU A 365 -0.18 -5.91 -18.44
N ALA A 366 1.16 -6.12 -18.46
CA ALA A 366 2.13 -5.07 -18.74
C ALA A 366 1.89 -4.45 -20.13
N GLY A 367 1.64 -5.27 -21.14
CA GLY A 367 1.28 -4.83 -22.48
C GLY A 367 0.00 -4.01 -22.53
N ALA A 368 -1.02 -4.43 -21.81
CA ALA A 368 -2.30 -3.71 -21.69
C ALA A 368 -2.12 -2.35 -20.99
N VAL A 369 -1.38 -2.31 -19.87
CA VAL A 369 -1.02 -1.07 -19.16
C VAL A 369 -0.25 -0.13 -20.06
N ALA A 370 0.77 -0.63 -20.78
CA ALA A 370 1.60 0.16 -21.67
C ALA A 370 0.79 0.77 -22.83
N THR A 371 -0.13 0.01 -23.40
CA THR A 371 -1.02 0.50 -24.47
C THR A 371 -1.94 1.60 -23.96
N CYS A 372 -2.55 1.39 -22.78
CA CYS A 372 -3.41 2.37 -22.14
C CYS A 372 -2.64 3.65 -21.76
N ALA A 373 -1.40 3.51 -21.28
CA ALA A 373 -0.50 4.64 -20.96
C ALA A 373 -0.19 5.49 -22.20
N VAL A 374 0.12 4.87 -23.33
CA VAL A 374 0.40 5.60 -24.60
C VAL A 374 -0.85 6.32 -25.11
N GLU A 375 -2.03 5.69 -25.03
CA GLU A 375 -3.29 6.35 -25.38
C GLU A 375 -3.52 7.59 -24.50
N LEU A 376 -3.30 7.47 -23.19
CA LEU A 376 -3.45 8.55 -22.21
C LEU A 376 -2.47 9.70 -22.51
N SER A 377 -1.17 9.39 -22.71
CA SER A 377 -0.15 10.37 -23.07
C SER A 377 -0.48 11.13 -24.35
N THR A 378 -1.01 10.42 -25.35
CA THR A 378 -1.40 11.02 -26.62
C THR A 378 -2.54 12.03 -26.45
N LYS A 379 -3.58 11.65 -25.69
CA LYS A 379 -4.71 12.54 -25.40
C LYS A 379 -4.28 13.75 -24.56
N ARG A 380 -3.42 13.56 -23.55
CA ARG A 380 -2.85 14.63 -22.72
C ARG A 380 -2.02 15.62 -23.57
N THR A 381 -1.15 15.11 -24.42
CA THR A 381 -0.30 15.96 -25.29
C THR A 381 -1.14 16.79 -26.26
N LYS A 382 -2.23 16.22 -26.82
CA LYS A 382 -3.17 16.96 -27.66
C LYS A 382 -3.92 18.02 -26.85
N ALA A 383 -4.43 17.65 -25.70
CA ALA A 383 -5.17 18.54 -24.81
C ALA A 383 -4.29 19.67 -24.26
N ALA A 384 -3.02 19.41 -23.95
CA ALA A 384 -2.07 20.41 -23.46
C ALA A 384 -1.94 21.62 -24.38
N LYS A 385 -1.86 21.37 -25.69
CA LYS A 385 -1.81 22.45 -26.70
C LYS A 385 -3.12 23.26 -26.73
N GLY A 386 -4.26 22.59 -26.63
CA GLY A 386 -5.58 23.21 -26.58
C GLY A 386 -5.77 24.07 -25.33
N LEU A 387 -5.47 23.49 -24.16
CA LEU A 387 -5.57 24.18 -22.88
C LEU A 387 -4.66 25.41 -22.82
N ALA A 388 -3.40 25.27 -23.21
CA ALA A 388 -2.45 26.38 -23.24
C ALA A 388 -2.95 27.54 -24.12
N LYS A 389 -3.48 27.25 -25.30
CA LYS A 389 -4.05 28.25 -26.21
C LYS A 389 -5.29 28.94 -25.61
N ALA A 390 -6.22 28.14 -25.05
CA ALA A 390 -7.47 28.65 -24.49
C ALA A 390 -7.22 29.55 -23.27
N VAL A 391 -6.38 29.12 -22.33
CA VAL A 391 -6.04 29.90 -21.15
C VAL A 391 -5.28 31.16 -21.51
N THR A 392 -4.33 31.09 -22.45
CA THR A 392 -3.60 32.27 -22.96
C THR A 392 -4.55 33.30 -23.57
N ALA A 393 -5.60 32.87 -24.28
CA ALA A 393 -6.61 33.77 -24.82
C ALA A 393 -7.44 34.46 -23.72
N GLU A 394 -7.77 33.75 -22.64
CA GLU A 394 -8.46 34.33 -21.48
C GLU A 394 -7.59 35.32 -20.70
N LEU A 395 -6.27 35.04 -20.55
CA LEU A 395 -5.32 35.92 -19.88
C LEU A 395 -5.22 37.31 -20.56
N ALA A 396 -5.31 37.36 -21.88
CA ALA A 396 -5.29 38.61 -22.61
C ALA A 396 -6.39 39.60 -22.17
N GLY A 397 -7.57 39.08 -21.81
CA GLY A 397 -8.66 39.90 -21.26
C GLY A 397 -8.53 40.22 -19.77
N LEU A 398 -7.57 39.68 -19.06
CA LEU A 398 -7.33 39.87 -17.63
C LEU A 398 -6.16 40.83 -17.34
N ALA A 399 -5.90 41.81 -18.24
CA ALA A 399 -4.73 42.70 -18.21
C ALA A 399 -3.38 41.95 -18.25
N MET A 400 -3.33 40.81 -18.93
CA MET A 400 -2.14 39.99 -19.10
C MET A 400 -1.96 39.63 -20.60
N ALA A 401 -2.07 40.64 -21.47
CA ALA A 401 -2.07 40.45 -22.94
C ALA A 401 -0.77 39.80 -23.47
N ASP A 402 0.34 40.11 -22.80
CA ASP A 402 1.66 39.58 -23.16
C ASP A 402 2.01 38.26 -22.45
N ALA A 403 1.14 37.78 -21.57
CA ALA A 403 1.35 36.53 -20.86
C ALA A 403 0.97 35.32 -21.71
N ALA A 404 1.64 34.21 -21.47
CA ALA A 404 1.33 32.94 -22.10
C ALA A 404 1.46 31.79 -21.08
N LEU A 405 0.49 30.88 -21.13
CA LEU A 405 0.57 29.58 -20.44
C LEU A 405 1.17 28.54 -21.40
N THR A 406 2.07 27.73 -20.89
CA THR A 406 2.55 26.52 -21.56
C THR A 406 2.20 25.29 -20.72
N VAL A 407 1.93 24.18 -21.38
CA VAL A 407 1.65 22.91 -20.70
C VAL A 407 2.58 21.86 -21.28
N ALA A 408 3.58 21.48 -20.52
CA ALA A 408 4.51 20.41 -20.87
C ALA A 408 3.97 19.06 -20.39
N VAL A 409 4.06 18.06 -21.24
CA VAL A 409 3.74 16.66 -20.92
C VAL A 409 4.98 15.85 -21.25
N ALA A 410 5.66 15.35 -20.22
CA ALA A 410 6.87 14.56 -20.33
C ALA A 410 6.67 13.20 -19.69
N ARG A 411 7.25 12.14 -20.25
CA ARG A 411 7.25 10.83 -19.63
C ARG A 411 8.24 10.77 -18.51
N GLN A 412 7.87 10.10 -17.43
CA GLN A 412 8.77 9.86 -16.30
C GLN A 412 9.63 8.64 -16.57
N PRO A 413 10.95 8.77 -16.77
CA PRO A 413 11.82 7.62 -16.97
C PRO A 413 11.85 6.75 -15.70
N ALA A 414 11.89 5.43 -15.89
CA ALA A 414 12.12 4.52 -14.77
C ALA A 414 13.56 4.64 -14.27
N ARG A 415 13.75 4.49 -12.94
CA ARG A 415 15.05 4.41 -12.28
C ARG A 415 15.44 2.95 -12.07
N ASP A 416 16.69 2.68 -11.74
CA ASP A 416 17.19 1.32 -11.51
C ASP A 416 16.47 0.61 -10.34
N ASP A 417 16.03 1.37 -9.34
CA ASP A 417 15.30 0.91 -8.14
C ASP A 417 13.78 1.08 -8.26
N ASP A 418 13.25 1.28 -9.46
CA ASP A 418 11.83 1.55 -9.66
C ASP A 418 10.95 0.36 -9.27
N SER A 419 9.96 0.63 -8.44
CA SER A 419 8.98 -0.36 -8.00
C SER A 419 8.01 -0.80 -9.10
N ALA A 420 7.82 0.01 -10.14
CA ALA A 420 6.88 -0.23 -11.24
C ALA A 420 7.45 0.16 -12.61
N PRO A 421 8.61 -0.40 -13.04
CA PRO A 421 9.17 -0.12 -14.34
C PRO A 421 8.30 -0.76 -15.43
N LEU A 422 7.86 0.05 -16.39
CA LEU A 422 6.98 -0.35 -17.49
C LEU A 422 7.68 -0.09 -18.82
N ARG A 423 7.78 -1.11 -19.66
CA ARG A 423 8.29 -0.97 -21.03
C ARG A 423 7.16 -0.62 -21.97
N LEU A 424 7.25 0.54 -22.60
CA LEU A 424 6.29 0.98 -23.60
C LEU A 424 6.53 0.28 -24.97
N PRO A 425 5.53 0.28 -25.86
CA PRO A 425 5.68 -0.28 -27.22
C PRO A 425 6.82 0.36 -28.03
N SER A 426 7.22 1.58 -27.69
CA SER A 426 8.39 2.27 -28.27
C SER A 426 9.74 1.68 -27.82
N GLY A 427 9.76 0.78 -26.83
CA GLY A 427 10.95 0.27 -26.19
C GLY A 427 11.44 1.10 -25.00
N GLU A 428 10.91 2.30 -24.80
CA GLU A 428 11.22 3.20 -23.70
C GLU A 428 10.80 2.59 -22.36
N LEU A 429 11.65 2.70 -21.32
CA LEU A 429 11.37 2.25 -19.98
C LEU A 429 10.93 3.44 -19.11
N THR A 430 9.69 3.39 -18.62
CA THR A 430 9.05 4.47 -17.87
C THR A 430 8.56 4.00 -16.51
N HIS A 431 8.37 4.94 -15.59
CA HIS A 431 7.69 4.67 -14.32
C HIS A 431 6.17 4.61 -14.53
N ALA A 432 5.54 3.50 -14.15
CA ALA A 432 4.08 3.39 -14.14
C ALA A 432 3.49 4.05 -12.88
N GLY A 433 3.32 5.37 -12.92
CA GLY A 433 2.66 6.12 -11.85
C GLY A 433 1.19 5.74 -11.66
N VAL A 434 0.56 6.23 -10.59
CA VAL A 434 -0.86 5.90 -10.27
C VAL A 434 -1.81 6.32 -11.39
N ASP A 435 -1.56 7.46 -12.03
CA ASP A 435 -2.44 8.08 -13.03
C ASP A 435 -1.80 8.14 -14.41
N GLY A 436 -0.90 7.25 -14.74
CA GLY A 436 -0.20 7.22 -16.02
C GLY A 436 1.31 7.33 -15.89
N VAL A 437 1.98 7.45 -17.00
CA VAL A 437 3.46 7.55 -17.10
C VAL A 437 3.94 8.99 -17.28
N ASP A 438 3.01 9.96 -17.31
CA ASP A 438 3.32 11.35 -17.63
C ASP A 438 3.46 12.20 -16.38
N VAL A 439 4.42 13.12 -16.41
CA VAL A 439 4.51 14.30 -15.55
C VAL A 439 4.00 15.49 -16.36
N VAL A 440 3.07 16.23 -15.78
CA VAL A 440 2.51 17.44 -16.39
C VAL A 440 3.03 18.66 -15.64
N GLU A 441 3.56 19.61 -16.35
CA GLU A 441 4.08 20.84 -15.77
C GLU A 441 3.53 22.07 -16.52
N PHE A 442 2.95 23.00 -15.75
CA PHE A 442 2.47 24.28 -16.27
C PHE A 442 3.59 25.31 -16.16
N GLY A 443 3.95 25.86 -17.30
CA GLY A 443 4.88 26.96 -17.42
C GLY A 443 4.13 28.27 -17.68
N PHE A 444 4.67 29.37 -17.20
CA PHE A 444 4.10 30.69 -17.39
C PHE A 444 5.19 31.68 -17.82
N THR A 445 4.84 32.52 -18.79
CA THR A 445 5.69 33.62 -19.29
C THR A 445 4.89 34.90 -19.21
N ALA A 446 5.39 35.89 -18.50
CA ALA A 446 4.71 37.19 -18.34
C ALA A 446 4.80 38.08 -19.60
N HIS A 447 5.84 37.91 -20.43
CA HIS A 447 6.10 38.71 -21.62
C HIS A 447 6.44 37.82 -22.83
N ARG A 448 5.64 37.88 -23.91
CA ARG A 448 5.84 37.11 -25.15
C ARG A 448 7.11 37.43 -25.93
N GLY A 449 7.84 38.48 -25.57
CA GLY A 449 9.04 38.93 -26.29
C GLY A 449 10.32 38.18 -25.97
N ALA A 450 10.33 37.32 -24.97
CA ALA A 450 11.48 36.49 -24.64
C ALA A 450 11.44 35.21 -25.45
N GLN A 451 12.17 35.17 -26.59
CA GLN A 451 12.25 33.99 -27.50
C GLN A 451 13.15 32.87 -26.98
N ASP A 452 13.75 33.02 -25.80
CA ASP A 452 14.60 31.98 -25.21
C ASP A 452 13.76 30.95 -24.46
N ALA A 453 14.03 29.68 -24.71
CA ALA A 453 13.42 28.55 -24.00
C ALA A 453 13.59 28.67 -22.46
N ASP A 454 14.61 29.39 -22.00
CA ASP A 454 14.88 29.71 -20.60
C ASP A 454 13.94 30.75 -19.98
N SER A 455 13.07 31.40 -20.77
CA SER A 455 12.09 32.39 -20.28
C SER A 455 10.79 31.76 -19.77
N VAL A 456 10.54 30.49 -20.06
CA VAL A 456 9.40 29.75 -19.53
C VAL A 456 9.76 29.20 -18.16
N LEU A 457 9.27 29.83 -17.12
CA LEU A 457 9.50 29.37 -15.76
C LEU A 457 8.29 28.54 -15.29
N PRO A 458 8.50 27.53 -14.42
CA PRO A 458 7.41 26.88 -13.72
C PRO A 458 6.51 27.91 -13.04
N LEU A 459 5.21 27.67 -13.03
CA LEU A 459 4.20 28.60 -12.52
C LEU A 459 4.54 29.13 -11.12
N ASN A 460 5.17 28.30 -10.29
CA ASN A 460 5.57 28.62 -8.91
C ASN A 460 6.75 29.62 -8.78
N LYS A 461 7.46 29.88 -9.87
CA LYS A 461 8.63 30.78 -9.86
C LYS A 461 8.43 32.07 -10.65
N SER A 462 7.32 32.16 -11.41
CA SER A 462 7.16 33.18 -12.46
C SER A 462 6.04 34.17 -12.23
N ALA A 463 5.07 33.90 -11.33
CA ALA A 463 3.90 34.75 -11.14
C ALA A 463 3.84 35.40 -9.74
N SER A 464 3.45 36.66 -9.66
CA SER A 464 3.05 37.30 -8.40
C SER A 464 1.69 36.75 -7.92
N GLY A 465 1.33 36.91 -6.64
CA GLY A 465 0.07 36.39 -6.10
C GLY A 465 -1.16 36.83 -6.92
N GLY A 466 -1.26 38.08 -7.31
CA GLY A 466 -2.37 38.57 -8.14
C GLY A 466 -2.36 38.02 -9.59
N GLU A 467 -1.19 37.83 -10.18
CA GLU A 467 -1.07 37.19 -11.50
C GLU A 467 -1.51 35.72 -11.43
N LEU A 468 -1.10 35.02 -10.40
CA LEU A 468 -1.48 33.65 -10.18
C LEU A 468 -2.99 33.48 -10.00
N SER A 469 -3.65 34.35 -9.23
CA SER A 469 -5.11 34.37 -9.09
C SER A 469 -5.82 34.57 -10.43
N ARG A 470 -5.29 35.43 -11.31
CA ARG A 470 -5.84 35.62 -12.66
C ARG A 470 -5.60 34.40 -13.58
N VAL A 471 -4.44 33.75 -13.47
CA VAL A 471 -4.18 32.49 -14.19
C VAL A 471 -5.15 31.41 -13.72
N MET A 472 -5.42 31.34 -12.40
CA MET A 472 -6.41 30.41 -11.85
C MET A 472 -7.82 30.70 -12.40
N LEU A 473 -8.24 31.97 -12.39
CA LEU A 473 -9.53 32.34 -12.99
C LEU A 473 -9.61 31.96 -14.47
N ALA A 474 -8.58 32.28 -15.26
CA ALA A 474 -8.54 31.91 -16.68
C ALA A 474 -8.63 30.40 -16.88
N LEU A 475 -7.94 29.62 -16.06
CA LEU A 475 -7.97 28.17 -16.06
C LEU A 475 -9.37 27.65 -15.75
N GLU A 476 -9.99 28.12 -14.66
CA GLU A 476 -11.33 27.69 -14.25
C GLU A 476 -12.41 28.07 -15.26
N VAL A 477 -12.33 29.26 -15.85
CA VAL A 477 -13.23 29.65 -16.94
C VAL A 477 -13.14 28.71 -18.14
N VAL A 478 -11.95 28.22 -18.47
CA VAL A 478 -11.72 27.27 -19.56
C VAL A 478 -12.20 25.86 -19.16
N LEU A 479 -12.02 25.47 -17.90
CA LEU A 479 -12.39 24.16 -17.38
C LEU A 479 -13.90 24.04 -17.03
N ALA A 480 -14.58 25.16 -16.81
CA ALA A 480 -16.00 25.21 -16.43
C ALA A 480 -16.95 24.51 -17.40
N ALA A 481 -16.51 24.32 -18.65
CA ALA A 481 -17.29 23.57 -19.65
C ALA A 481 -17.37 22.05 -19.35
N SER A 482 -16.59 21.55 -18.40
CA SER A 482 -16.43 20.10 -18.14
C SER A 482 -17.05 19.63 -16.82
N ALA A 483 -17.54 20.50 -15.93
CA ALA A 483 -18.21 20.12 -14.69
C ALA A 483 -19.22 21.21 -14.31
N GLU A 484 -20.42 20.83 -13.88
CA GLU A 484 -21.48 21.74 -13.48
C GLU A 484 -21.84 21.55 -12.00
N GLY A 485 -22.34 22.61 -11.35
CA GLY A 485 -22.98 22.52 -10.03
C GLY A 485 -22.05 22.64 -8.83
N THR A 486 -20.75 22.86 -9.00
CA THR A 486 -19.82 23.06 -7.87
C THR A 486 -19.77 24.50 -7.38
N THR A 487 -19.42 24.72 -6.10
CA THR A 487 -19.18 26.04 -5.51
C THR A 487 -17.73 26.43 -5.69
N MET A 488 -17.47 27.58 -6.30
CA MET A 488 -16.13 28.15 -6.48
C MET A 488 -15.99 29.42 -5.65
N VAL A 489 -14.94 29.51 -4.86
CA VAL A 489 -14.65 30.68 -4.00
C VAL A 489 -13.36 31.33 -4.46
N PHE A 490 -13.40 32.61 -4.76
CA PHE A 490 -12.25 33.39 -5.17
C PHE A 490 -11.94 34.49 -4.13
N ASP A 491 -10.71 34.50 -3.64
CA ASP A 491 -10.17 35.53 -2.76
C ASP A 491 -8.97 36.19 -3.42
N GLU A 492 -8.82 37.52 -3.23
CA GLU A 492 -7.71 38.32 -3.74
C GLU A 492 -7.52 38.32 -5.28
N ILE A 493 -8.57 37.98 -6.04
CA ILE A 493 -8.51 37.90 -7.51
C ILE A 493 -8.27 39.27 -8.16
N ASP A 494 -8.61 40.32 -7.44
CA ASP A 494 -8.55 41.73 -7.82
C ASP A 494 -7.28 42.45 -7.30
N ALA A 495 -6.35 41.70 -6.67
CA ALA A 495 -5.11 42.30 -6.17
C ALA A 495 -4.26 42.89 -7.30
N GLY A 496 -3.95 44.21 -7.19
CA GLY A 496 -3.16 44.95 -8.17
C GLY A 496 -3.88 45.21 -9.51
N VAL A 497 -5.20 45.11 -9.55
CA VAL A 497 -6.02 45.33 -10.77
C VAL A 497 -6.96 46.52 -10.55
N GLY A 498 -7.25 47.24 -11.63
CA GLY A 498 -8.22 48.32 -11.63
C GLY A 498 -8.76 48.63 -13.03
N GLY A 499 -9.70 49.56 -13.10
CA GLY A 499 -10.23 50.06 -14.37
C GLY A 499 -10.83 49.00 -15.28
N ARG A 500 -10.44 48.95 -16.54
CA ARG A 500 -10.99 48.02 -17.54
C ARG A 500 -10.74 46.54 -17.22
N ALA A 501 -9.62 46.22 -16.58
CA ALA A 501 -9.31 44.86 -16.24
C ALA A 501 -10.24 44.32 -15.15
N ALA A 502 -10.63 45.14 -14.15
CA ALA A 502 -11.61 44.75 -13.13
C ALA A 502 -12.99 44.42 -13.74
N VAL A 503 -13.43 45.20 -14.75
CA VAL A 503 -14.65 44.88 -15.53
C VAL A 503 -14.54 43.52 -16.21
N GLN A 504 -13.39 43.20 -16.80
CA GLN A 504 -13.18 41.92 -17.47
C GLN A 504 -13.14 40.75 -16.48
N ILE A 505 -12.65 40.94 -15.26
CA ILE A 505 -12.75 39.96 -14.18
C ILE A 505 -14.23 39.71 -13.83
N GLY A 506 -14.99 40.79 -13.58
CA GLY A 506 -16.43 40.70 -13.27
C GLY A 506 -17.22 39.94 -14.35
N ARG A 507 -16.98 40.22 -15.64
CA ARG A 507 -17.57 39.48 -16.78
C ARG A 507 -17.29 37.99 -16.73
N ARG A 508 -16.04 37.57 -16.44
CA ARG A 508 -15.65 36.18 -16.42
C ARG A 508 -16.23 35.45 -15.23
N LEU A 509 -16.29 36.08 -14.07
CA LEU A 509 -16.95 35.55 -12.89
C LEU A 509 -18.44 35.38 -13.14
N ALA A 510 -19.12 36.36 -13.75
CA ALA A 510 -20.53 36.27 -14.12
C ALA A 510 -20.78 35.16 -15.17
N ARG A 511 -19.85 34.95 -16.12
CA ARG A 511 -19.93 33.85 -17.09
C ARG A 511 -19.79 32.49 -16.41
N LEU A 512 -18.82 32.35 -15.49
CA LEU A 512 -18.60 31.15 -14.69
C LEU A 512 -19.82 30.83 -13.81
N ALA A 513 -20.45 31.86 -13.28
CA ALA A 513 -21.61 31.75 -12.42
C ALA A 513 -22.90 31.25 -13.13
N ARG A 514 -22.91 31.15 -14.45
CA ARG A 514 -24.03 30.56 -15.22
C ARG A 514 -24.16 29.04 -14.99
N THR A 515 -23.06 28.36 -14.73
CA THR A 515 -22.98 26.90 -14.55
C THR A 515 -22.53 26.49 -13.15
N HIS A 516 -21.94 27.41 -12.39
CA HIS A 516 -21.41 27.17 -11.06
C HIS A 516 -21.98 28.18 -10.07
N GLN A 517 -21.92 27.85 -8.77
CA GLN A 517 -22.08 28.86 -7.73
C GLN A 517 -20.71 29.51 -7.52
N VAL A 518 -20.63 30.83 -7.66
CA VAL A 518 -19.36 31.57 -7.54
C VAL A 518 -19.46 32.55 -6.38
N ILE A 519 -18.55 32.47 -5.42
CA ILE A 519 -18.43 33.37 -4.26
C ILE A 519 -17.12 34.13 -4.40
N VAL A 520 -17.17 35.45 -4.36
CA VAL A 520 -15.99 36.30 -4.56
C VAL A 520 -15.87 37.30 -3.43
N VAL A 521 -14.70 37.39 -2.84
CA VAL A 521 -14.33 38.50 -1.95
C VAL A 521 -13.60 39.57 -2.77
N THR A 522 -14.12 40.78 -2.81
CA THR A 522 -13.54 41.85 -3.62
C THR A 522 -13.62 43.22 -2.91
N HIS A 523 -12.66 44.09 -3.25
CA HIS A 523 -12.68 45.49 -2.89
C HIS A 523 -12.99 46.38 -4.10
N LEU A 524 -13.20 45.80 -5.29
CA LEU A 524 -13.41 46.53 -6.54
C LEU A 524 -14.92 46.65 -6.87
N PRO A 525 -15.46 47.88 -6.97
CA PRO A 525 -16.87 48.10 -7.34
C PRO A 525 -17.18 47.56 -8.75
N GLN A 526 -16.19 47.53 -9.66
CA GLN A 526 -16.33 46.98 -11.02
C GLN A 526 -16.61 45.49 -11.02
N VAL A 527 -16.08 44.73 -10.05
CA VAL A 527 -16.36 43.32 -9.88
C VAL A 527 -17.71 43.13 -9.18
N ALA A 528 -17.95 43.87 -8.11
CA ALA A 528 -19.17 43.80 -7.30
C ALA A 528 -20.44 44.16 -8.09
N ALA A 529 -20.32 44.99 -9.12
CA ALA A 529 -21.45 45.36 -10.00
C ALA A 529 -22.04 44.16 -10.76
N TYR A 530 -21.23 43.11 -11.03
CA TYR A 530 -21.66 41.90 -11.74
C TYR A 530 -22.37 40.86 -10.85
N ALA A 531 -22.44 41.07 -9.52
CA ALA A 531 -23.04 40.13 -8.60
C ALA A 531 -24.53 39.88 -8.85
N ASP A 532 -25.00 38.66 -8.67
CA ASP A 532 -26.41 38.30 -8.50
C ASP A 532 -26.86 38.61 -7.07
N THR A 533 -26.05 38.22 -6.10
CA THR A 533 -26.24 38.46 -4.68
C THR A 533 -25.08 39.25 -4.12
N HIS A 534 -25.35 40.37 -3.42
CA HIS A 534 -24.32 41.21 -2.82
C HIS A 534 -24.45 41.20 -1.29
N LEU A 535 -23.43 40.66 -0.64
CA LEU A 535 -23.31 40.57 0.81
C LEU A 535 -22.29 41.59 1.29
N VAL A 536 -22.57 42.30 2.38
CA VAL A 536 -21.63 43.18 3.05
C VAL A 536 -21.29 42.62 4.43
N VAL A 537 -20.00 42.66 4.78
CA VAL A 537 -19.51 42.31 6.11
C VAL A 537 -19.28 43.63 6.86
N ASP A 538 -20.17 43.94 7.79
CA ASP A 538 -20.13 45.13 8.61
C ASP A 538 -19.68 44.84 10.05
N THR A 539 -19.10 45.83 10.72
CA THR A 539 -18.86 45.77 12.16
C THR A 539 -20.08 46.35 12.88
N GLY A 540 -20.94 45.48 13.40
CA GLY A 540 -22.09 45.90 14.21
C GLY A 540 -21.64 46.43 15.57
N ALA A 541 -22.29 47.53 16.01
CA ALA A 541 -22.14 48.04 17.36
C ALA A 541 -23.04 47.19 18.29
N SER A 542 -22.51 46.14 18.93
CA SER A 542 -23.19 45.42 20.01
C SER A 542 -22.55 45.73 21.37
N GLU A 543 -23.36 45.78 22.44
CA GLU A 543 -22.99 46.12 23.81
C GLU A 543 -21.87 45.28 24.46
N GLY A 544 -21.19 44.40 23.69
CA GLY A 544 -20.11 43.50 24.15
C GLY A 544 -18.84 43.51 23.31
N GLY A 545 -18.65 44.45 22.39
CA GLY A 545 -17.50 44.51 21.46
C GLY A 545 -17.93 44.39 20.00
N ALA A 546 -17.09 44.87 19.07
CA ALA A 546 -17.39 44.80 17.64
C ALA A 546 -17.68 43.38 17.17
N ALA A 547 -18.92 43.11 16.82
CA ALA A 547 -19.35 41.87 16.20
C ALA A 547 -19.45 42.08 14.69
N SER A 548 -18.84 41.24 13.88
CA SER A 548 -19.05 41.30 12.44
C SER A 548 -20.34 40.56 12.09
N GLU A 549 -21.17 41.22 11.30
CA GLU A 549 -22.44 40.73 10.76
C GLU A 549 -22.37 40.65 9.24
N VAL A 550 -22.97 39.63 8.66
CA VAL A 550 -23.09 39.53 7.20
C VAL A 550 -24.52 39.87 6.81
N ARG A 551 -24.66 40.89 5.98
CA ARG A 551 -25.98 41.37 5.57
C ARG A 551 -26.14 41.35 4.05
N HIS A 552 -27.29 40.86 3.60
CA HIS A 552 -27.71 40.93 2.20
C HIS A 552 -28.12 42.36 1.85
N LEU A 553 -27.63 42.87 0.71
CA LEU A 553 -27.94 44.23 0.26
C LEU A 553 -29.20 44.23 -0.64
N SER A 554 -30.13 45.13 -0.34
CA SER A 554 -31.18 45.53 -1.28
C SER A 554 -30.59 46.26 -2.48
N ASP A 555 -31.33 46.43 -3.56
CA ASP A 555 -30.88 47.16 -4.75
C ASP A 555 -30.44 48.59 -4.42
N GLU A 556 -31.15 49.27 -3.49
CA GLU A 556 -30.78 50.64 -3.05
C GLU A 556 -29.50 50.64 -2.19
N ASP A 557 -29.39 49.71 -1.24
CA ASP A 557 -28.20 49.54 -0.42
C ASP A 557 -26.98 49.17 -1.27
N ARG A 558 -27.17 48.39 -2.31
CA ARG A 558 -26.14 48.01 -3.27
C ARG A 558 -25.58 49.24 -4.01
N VAL A 559 -26.44 50.15 -4.43
CA VAL A 559 -26.00 51.43 -5.02
C VAL A 559 -25.18 52.26 -4.01
N ALA A 560 -25.62 52.30 -2.75
CA ALA A 560 -24.91 53.01 -1.69
C ALA A 560 -23.53 52.40 -1.41
N GLU A 561 -23.45 51.07 -1.31
CA GLU A 561 -22.18 50.37 -1.07
C GLU A 561 -21.20 50.54 -2.24
N LEU A 562 -21.68 50.41 -3.48
CA LEU A 562 -20.83 50.66 -4.66
C LEU A 562 -20.34 52.09 -4.72
N ALA A 563 -21.19 53.07 -4.35
CA ALA A 563 -20.77 54.48 -4.26
C ALA A 563 -19.71 54.70 -3.17
N ARG A 564 -19.86 54.01 -2.00
CA ARG A 564 -18.85 54.01 -0.93
C ARG A 564 -17.51 53.43 -1.43
N MET A 565 -17.55 52.33 -2.16
CA MET A 565 -16.37 51.66 -2.73
C MET A 565 -15.67 52.54 -3.79
N LEU A 566 -16.42 53.31 -4.57
CA LEU A 566 -15.89 54.23 -5.61
C LEU A 566 -15.23 55.47 -5.07
N ALA A 567 -15.86 56.11 -4.09
CA ALA A 567 -15.50 57.47 -3.65
C ALA A 567 -14.92 57.52 -2.22
N GLY A 568 -14.96 56.43 -1.46
CA GLY A 568 -14.60 56.43 -0.04
C GLY A 568 -15.57 57.19 0.88
N LEU A 569 -16.62 57.81 0.32
CA LEU A 569 -17.62 58.61 1.01
C LEU A 569 -19.02 58.21 0.48
N GLY A 570 -19.79 57.46 1.26
CA GLY A 570 -21.06 56.82 0.85
C GLY A 570 -22.23 57.75 0.47
N GLU A 571 -22.14 59.08 0.65
CA GLU A 571 -23.27 60.01 0.51
C GLU A 571 -23.17 61.01 -0.65
N SER A 572 -22.27 60.80 -1.59
CA SER A 572 -22.14 61.67 -2.76
C SER A 572 -23.17 61.32 -3.85
N ASP A 573 -24.01 62.24 -4.27
CA ASP A 573 -24.94 62.05 -5.38
C ASP A 573 -24.24 61.66 -6.68
N THR A 574 -23.05 62.19 -6.93
CA THR A 574 -22.19 61.83 -8.06
C THR A 574 -21.70 60.40 -7.95
N GLY A 575 -21.35 59.94 -6.75
CA GLY A 575 -20.96 58.56 -6.49
C GLY A 575 -22.11 57.59 -6.74
N ARG A 576 -23.31 57.92 -6.30
CA ARG A 576 -24.54 57.11 -6.55
C ARG A 576 -24.92 57.06 -8.04
N ALA A 577 -24.77 58.17 -8.76
CA ALA A 577 -25.01 58.21 -10.22
C ALA A 577 -24.03 57.25 -10.94
N HIS A 578 -22.75 57.32 -10.62
CA HIS A 578 -21.72 56.45 -11.21
C HIS A 578 -21.92 54.98 -10.82
N ALA A 579 -22.34 54.68 -9.58
CA ALA A 579 -22.69 53.32 -9.17
C ALA A 579 -23.87 52.74 -9.96
N ARG A 580 -24.91 53.56 -10.25
CA ARG A 580 -26.04 53.14 -11.10
C ARG A 580 -25.61 52.89 -12.54
N GLU A 581 -24.74 53.74 -13.12
CA GLU A 581 -24.17 53.51 -14.47
C GLU A 581 -23.39 52.20 -14.52
N LEU A 582 -22.58 51.93 -13.50
CA LEU A 582 -21.79 50.69 -13.41
C LEU A 582 -22.67 49.44 -13.33
N LEU A 583 -23.74 49.48 -12.54
CA LEU A 583 -24.74 48.42 -12.45
C LEU A 583 -25.46 48.21 -13.78
N ALA A 584 -25.89 49.29 -14.43
CA ALA A 584 -26.56 49.20 -15.72
C ALA A 584 -25.66 48.58 -16.82
N ALA A 585 -24.38 49.00 -16.86
CA ALA A 585 -23.41 48.44 -17.78
C ALA A 585 -23.18 46.93 -17.51
N ALA A 586 -23.04 46.52 -16.24
CA ALA A 586 -22.86 45.13 -15.87
C ALA A 586 -24.11 44.26 -16.24
N GLN A 587 -25.32 44.77 -16.08
CA GLN A 587 -26.55 44.11 -16.50
C GLN A 587 -26.63 43.92 -18.01
N GLN A 588 -26.29 44.97 -18.79
CA GLN A 588 -26.24 44.86 -20.26
C GLN A 588 -25.24 43.79 -20.74
N ASP A 589 -24.04 43.75 -20.12
CA ASP A 589 -23.01 42.76 -20.43
C ASP A 589 -23.45 41.32 -20.14
N ARG A 590 -24.28 41.12 -19.13
CA ARG A 590 -24.80 39.79 -18.73
C ARG A 590 -25.87 39.28 -19.70
N VAL A 591 -26.63 40.14 -20.32
CA VAL A 591 -27.68 39.79 -21.29
C VAL A 591 -27.10 39.60 -22.70
N ALA A 592 -25.94 40.17 -22.99
CA ALA A 592 -25.24 39.92 -24.25
C ALA A 592 -24.79 38.44 -24.38
N PRO A 593 -25.02 37.79 -25.54
CA PRO A 593 -24.76 36.35 -25.74
C PRO A 593 -23.27 35.96 -25.67
#